data_82994d769bb689b4be7ee29189ef2352
#
_entry.id   82994d769bb689b4be7ee29189ef2352
#
_cell.length_a   1.000
_cell.length_b   1.000
_cell.length_c   1.000
_cell.angle_alpha   90.00
_cell.angle_beta   90.00
_cell.angle_gamma   90.00
#
_symmetry.space_group_name_H-M   'P 1'
#
loop_
_entity.id
_entity.type
_entity.pdbx_description
1 polymer ?
#
loop_
_entity_poly.entity_id
_entity_poly.type
_entity_poly.pdbx_seq_one_letter_code
_entity_poly.pdbx_strand_id
1 'polypeptide(L)'
;MPRPVAQGHGMDSSALRMNMVKKLAALGVRDPQVLQAMGSVERHRFVDSALVNQAYEDTSLPIGLGQTISKPGVVARMGELLRNGATGKLGRVLEIGTGCGYQAAVLSFLADEVYSMERLRGLHDKARENLRHLRLANVHLIFGDGMAAYAKGAPYAAIIAAAGGEAVPKAWIDQLAMGGRLVAPVVPAGGASGQQALMVIDKTPAGVVQTILETVHFVPLKSGVA
;
A
#
# COMPACT_ATOMS: atom_id res chain seq x y z
N MET A 1 -39.97 -3.19 -30.50
CA MET A 1 -39.39 -2.03 -29.82
C MET A 1 -38.54 -2.51 -28.69
N PRO A 2 -37.21 -2.29 -28.70
CA PRO A 2 -36.35 -2.66 -27.58
C PRO A 2 -36.63 -1.74 -26.40
N ARG A 3 -36.78 -2.34 -25.20
CA ARG A 3 -36.95 -1.60 -23.95
C ARG A 3 -35.64 -0.82 -23.65
N PRO A 4 -35.73 0.45 -23.20
CA PRO A 4 -34.53 1.15 -22.75
C PRO A 4 -33.96 0.43 -21.51
N VAL A 5 -32.67 0.07 -21.58
CA VAL A 5 -31.92 -0.38 -20.45
C VAL A 5 -31.86 0.80 -19.49
N ALA A 6 -32.41 0.64 -18.29
CA ALA A 6 -32.30 1.63 -17.23
C ALA A 6 -30.80 1.86 -16.96
N GLN A 7 -30.31 3.02 -17.35
CA GLN A 7 -29.02 3.53 -16.86
C GLN A 7 -29.22 3.76 -15.37
N GLY A 8 -28.70 2.81 -14.55
CA GLY A 8 -28.59 3.03 -13.13
C GLY A 8 -27.79 4.33 -12.94
N HIS A 9 -28.32 5.25 -12.16
CA HIS A 9 -27.60 6.44 -11.70
C HIS A 9 -26.41 5.95 -10.87
N GLY A 10 -25.30 5.65 -11.56
CA GLY A 10 -24.04 5.30 -10.89
C GLY A 10 -23.67 6.47 -9.99
N MET A 11 -23.52 6.20 -8.69
CA MET A 11 -22.95 7.18 -7.77
C MET A 11 -21.73 7.79 -8.45
N ASP A 12 -21.65 9.12 -8.50
CA ASP A 12 -20.49 9.80 -9.06
C ASP A 12 -19.23 9.44 -8.25
N SER A 13 -18.55 8.37 -8.70
CA SER A 13 -17.37 7.84 -8.04
C SER A 13 -16.24 8.87 -7.96
N SER A 14 -16.24 9.87 -8.85
CA SER A 14 -15.31 10.98 -8.85
C SER A 14 -15.58 11.91 -7.68
N ALA A 15 -16.83 12.30 -7.43
CA ALA A 15 -17.21 13.13 -6.29
C ALA A 15 -16.91 12.44 -4.96
N LEU A 16 -17.19 11.13 -4.84
CA LEU A 16 -16.87 10.35 -3.64
C LEU A 16 -15.36 10.26 -3.40
N ARG A 17 -14.58 10.04 -4.47
CA ARG A 17 -13.12 10.01 -4.40
C ARG A 17 -12.55 11.35 -3.97
N MET A 18 -13.02 12.44 -4.54
CA MET A 18 -12.60 13.78 -4.13
C MET A 18 -12.99 14.12 -2.69
N ASN A 19 -14.14 13.63 -2.21
CA ASN A 19 -14.53 13.78 -0.82
C ASN A 19 -13.62 12.96 0.12
N MET A 20 -13.22 11.74 -0.27
CA MET A 20 -12.21 10.95 0.45
C MET A 20 -10.91 11.75 0.57
N VAL A 21 -10.39 12.34 -0.51
CA VAL A 21 -9.15 13.14 -0.48
C VAL A 21 -9.28 14.33 0.48
N LYS A 22 -10.41 15.05 0.48
CA LYS A 22 -10.67 16.14 1.45
C LYS A 22 -10.64 15.65 2.88
N LYS A 23 -11.24 14.48 3.16
CA LYS A 23 -11.21 13.86 4.50
C LYS A 23 -9.79 13.48 4.91
N LEU A 24 -8.98 12.93 3.99
CA LEU A 24 -7.58 12.61 4.26
C LEU A 24 -6.76 13.86 4.64
N ALA A 25 -6.94 14.96 3.92
CA ALA A 25 -6.31 16.24 4.27
C ALA A 25 -6.77 16.76 5.65
N ALA A 26 -8.06 16.62 5.96
CA ALA A 26 -8.60 16.99 7.27
C ALA A 26 -8.07 16.10 8.42
N LEU A 27 -7.76 14.83 8.14
CA LEU A 27 -7.12 13.89 9.06
C LEU A 27 -5.61 14.15 9.25
N GLY A 28 -5.04 15.12 8.56
CA GLY A 28 -3.67 15.56 8.74
C GLY A 28 -2.67 15.09 7.68
N VAL A 29 -3.11 14.43 6.60
CA VAL A 29 -2.24 14.15 5.45
C VAL A 29 -1.90 15.46 4.74
N ARG A 30 -0.61 15.79 4.64
CA ARG A 30 -0.11 17.08 4.15
C ARG A 30 0.61 17.00 2.81
N ASP A 31 1.15 15.82 2.44
CA ASP A 31 1.90 15.65 1.19
C ASP A 31 0.94 15.76 -0.01
N PRO A 32 1.08 16.80 -0.87
CA PRO A 32 0.18 17.03 -1.98
C PRO A 32 0.26 15.93 -3.04
N GLN A 33 1.43 15.29 -3.22
CA GLN A 33 1.59 14.20 -4.18
C GLN A 33 0.87 12.94 -3.70
N VAL A 34 0.88 12.66 -2.38
CA VAL A 34 0.09 11.57 -1.81
C VAL A 34 -1.41 11.83 -2.00
N LEU A 35 -1.89 13.02 -1.69
CA LEU A 35 -3.30 13.38 -1.90
C LEU A 35 -3.71 13.28 -3.37
N GLN A 36 -2.84 13.73 -4.29
CA GLN A 36 -3.06 13.60 -5.73
C GLN A 36 -3.10 12.13 -6.17
N ALA A 37 -2.16 11.30 -5.71
CA ALA A 37 -2.13 9.87 -6.02
C ALA A 37 -3.40 9.17 -5.54
N MET A 38 -3.83 9.43 -4.30
CA MET A 38 -5.08 8.90 -3.73
C MET A 38 -6.32 9.35 -4.54
N GLY A 39 -6.31 10.57 -5.05
CA GLY A 39 -7.35 11.11 -5.92
C GLY A 39 -7.34 10.56 -7.35
N SER A 40 -6.22 9.99 -7.80
CA SER A 40 -6.06 9.46 -9.16
C SER A 40 -6.50 8.00 -9.30
N VAL A 41 -6.47 7.23 -8.21
CA VAL A 41 -6.78 5.79 -8.25
C VAL A 41 -8.25 5.51 -7.89
N GLU A 42 -8.97 4.82 -8.76
CA GLU A 42 -10.38 4.44 -8.59
C GLU A 42 -10.51 3.25 -7.62
N ARG A 43 -10.45 3.52 -6.31
CA ARG A 43 -10.44 2.48 -5.27
C ARG A 43 -11.60 1.48 -5.37
N HIS A 44 -12.77 1.91 -5.84
CA HIS A 44 -13.95 1.05 -6.01
C HIS A 44 -13.72 -0.11 -7.00
N ARG A 45 -12.71 -0.02 -7.88
CA ARG A 45 -12.34 -1.11 -8.81
C ARG A 45 -11.50 -2.22 -8.17
N PHE A 46 -11.06 -2.02 -6.93
CA PHE A 46 -10.21 -2.95 -6.18
C PHE A 46 -10.97 -3.74 -5.12
N VAL A 47 -12.26 -3.50 -4.97
CA VAL A 47 -13.14 -4.18 -4.01
C VAL A 47 -14.20 -4.98 -4.75
N ASP A 48 -14.85 -5.90 -4.02
CA ASP A 48 -16.00 -6.63 -4.55
C ASP A 48 -17.15 -5.69 -4.89
N SER A 49 -17.95 -6.03 -5.92
CA SER A 49 -19.09 -5.23 -6.38
C SER A 49 -20.11 -4.92 -5.27
N ALA A 50 -20.28 -5.83 -4.31
CA ALA A 50 -21.15 -5.62 -3.16
C ALA A 50 -20.63 -4.54 -2.18
N LEU A 51 -19.35 -4.19 -2.23
CA LEU A 51 -18.68 -3.25 -1.34
C LEU A 51 -18.34 -1.90 -1.98
N VAL A 52 -18.69 -1.71 -3.25
CA VAL A 52 -18.37 -0.49 -4.02
C VAL A 52 -18.84 0.78 -3.31
N ASN A 53 -20.01 0.74 -2.66
CA ASN A 53 -20.59 1.88 -1.94
C ASN A 53 -19.74 2.32 -0.73
N GLN A 54 -18.94 1.41 -0.16
CA GLN A 54 -18.06 1.65 0.99
C GLN A 54 -16.62 1.95 0.58
N ALA A 55 -16.30 1.84 -0.71
CA ALA A 55 -14.92 1.90 -1.21
C ALA A 55 -14.18 3.20 -0.84
N TYR A 56 -14.89 4.31 -0.68
CA TYR A 56 -14.31 5.62 -0.36
C TYR A 56 -14.50 6.04 1.11
N GLU A 57 -15.01 5.15 1.95
CA GLU A 57 -15.02 5.32 3.41
C GLU A 57 -13.66 4.99 4.00
N ASP A 58 -13.29 5.60 5.14
CA ASP A 58 -12.02 5.30 5.81
C ASP A 58 -12.11 4.00 6.62
N THR A 59 -12.37 2.91 5.90
CA THR A 59 -12.50 1.56 6.45
C THR A 59 -11.73 0.54 5.62
N SER A 60 -11.29 -0.54 6.27
CA SER A 60 -10.73 -1.71 5.60
C SER A 60 -11.86 -2.61 5.11
N LEU A 61 -11.73 -3.17 3.92
CA LEU A 61 -12.73 -4.03 3.30
C LEU A 61 -12.12 -5.39 2.92
N PRO A 62 -12.88 -6.49 2.99
CA PRO A 62 -12.39 -7.80 2.59
C PRO A 62 -12.10 -7.86 1.09
N ILE A 63 -11.01 -8.56 0.73
CA ILE A 63 -10.60 -8.80 -0.67
C ILE A 63 -10.51 -10.29 -1.01
N GLY A 64 -10.93 -11.15 -0.09
CA GLY A 64 -10.85 -12.62 -0.19
C GLY A 64 -9.60 -13.18 0.50
N LEU A 65 -9.57 -14.51 0.64
CA LEU A 65 -8.47 -15.27 1.26
C LEU A 65 -8.08 -14.79 2.67
N GLY A 66 -9.05 -14.25 3.44
CA GLY A 66 -8.81 -13.72 4.78
C GLY A 66 -7.99 -12.41 4.79
N GLN A 67 -7.87 -11.72 3.66
CA GLN A 67 -7.11 -10.47 3.53
C GLN A 67 -8.04 -9.28 3.31
N THR A 68 -7.50 -8.07 3.52
CA THR A 68 -8.24 -6.82 3.39
C THR A 68 -7.47 -5.80 2.56
N ILE A 69 -8.19 -4.92 1.85
CA ILE A 69 -7.63 -3.65 1.38
C ILE A 69 -7.55 -2.70 2.58
N SER A 70 -6.39 -2.11 2.83
CA SER A 70 -6.18 -1.17 3.94
C SER A 70 -7.06 0.07 3.78
N LYS A 71 -7.52 0.65 4.88
CA LYS A 71 -8.31 1.89 4.84
C LYS A 71 -7.52 3.04 4.19
N PRO A 72 -8.20 3.96 3.49
CA PRO A 72 -7.56 5.08 2.78
C PRO A 72 -6.61 5.89 3.64
N GLY A 73 -6.99 6.20 4.88
CA GLY A 73 -6.17 6.98 5.82
C GLY A 73 -4.82 6.33 6.12
N VAL A 74 -4.78 5.00 6.26
CA VAL A 74 -3.52 4.27 6.50
C VAL A 74 -2.64 4.26 5.24
N VAL A 75 -3.22 4.01 4.06
CA VAL A 75 -2.46 4.03 2.79
C VAL A 75 -1.83 5.41 2.57
N ALA A 76 -2.60 6.48 2.76
CA ALA A 76 -2.11 7.85 2.61
C ALA A 76 -1.04 8.19 3.65
N ARG A 77 -1.25 7.84 4.92
CA ARG A 77 -0.29 8.08 6.01
C ARG A 77 1.03 7.36 5.77
N MET A 78 0.98 6.09 5.40
CA MET A 78 2.20 5.32 5.09
C MET A 78 2.92 5.87 3.85
N GLY A 79 2.19 6.30 2.82
CA GLY A 79 2.76 6.97 1.65
C GLY A 79 3.47 8.28 2.02
N GLU A 80 2.86 9.10 2.88
CA GLU A 80 3.46 10.35 3.38
C GLU A 80 4.72 10.08 4.20
N LEU A 81 4.68 9.12 5.12
CA LEU A 81 5.85 8.70 5.89
C LEU A 81 6.98 8.20 4.99
N LEU A 82 6.64 7.42 3.97
CA LEU A 82 7.60 6.87 3.02
C LEU A 82 8.29 7.98 2.22
N ARG A 83 7.55 8.99 1.80
CA ARG A 83 8.07 10.12 1.03
C ARG A 83 8.89 11.11 1.86
N ASN A 84 8.56 11.27 3.14
CA ASN A 84 9.32 12.12 4.07
C ASN A 84 9.66 13.53 3.51
N GLY A 85 8.69 14.17 2.86
CA GLY A 85 8.88 15.49 2.28
C GLY A 85 9.67 15.53 0.95
N ALA A 86 9.89 14.39 0.30
CA ALA A 86 10.53 14.36 -1.02
C ALA A 86 9.76 15.21 -2.03
N THR A 87 10.45 16.06 -2.76
CA THR A 87 9.86 16.98 -3.75
C THR A 87 9.53 16.30 -5.08
N GLY A 88 10.28 15.26 -5.45
CA GLY A 88 10.10 14.46 -6.66
C GLY A 88 9.51 13.08 -6.36
N LYS A 89 9.50 12.21 -7.37
CA LYS A 89 9.20 10.80 -7.19
C LYS A 89 10.31 10.13 -6.38
N LEU A 90 9.93 9.10 -5.65
CA LEU A 90 10.88 8.14 -5.09
C LEU A 90 11.50 7.33 -6.24
N GLY A 91 12.70 6.82 -6.07
CA GLY A 91 13.30 5.89 -7.02
C GLY A 91 12.55 4.55 -7.05
N ARG A 92 13.28 3.44 -6.90
CA ARG A 92 12.66 2.11 -6.80
C ARG A 92 12.01 1.91 -5.43
N VAL A 93 10.75 1.47 -5.43
CA VAL A 93 10.00 1.14 -4.22
C VAL A 93 9.66 -0.35 -4.23
N LEU A 94 9.86 -1.01 -3.09
CA LEU A 94 9.38 -2.38 -2.84
C LEU A 94 8.14 -2.31 -1.94
N GLU A 95 7.05 -2.91 -2.40
CA GLU A 95 5.86 -3.17 -1.61
C GLU A 95 5.78 -4.64 -1.23
N ILE A 96 5.56 -4.92 0.06
CA ILE A 96 5.31 -6.26 0.59
C ILE A 96 3.83 -6.41 0.94
N GLY A 97 3.14 -7.33 0.27
CA GLY A 97 1.71 -7.54 0.40
C GLY A 97 0.91 -6.72 -0.63
N THR A 98 0.93 -7.15 -1.89
CA THR A 98 0.18 -6.52 -2.99
C THR A 98 -1.33 -6.50 -2.73
N GLY A 99 -1.87 -7.58 -2.15
CA GLY A 99 -3.30 -7.76 -1.94
C GLY A 99 -4.08 -7.67 -3.25
N CYS A 100 -5.03 -6.72 -3.31
CA CYS A 100 -5.79 -6.45 -4.53
C CYS A 100 -5.08 -5.51 -5.52
N GLY A 101 -3.90 -4.95 -5.18
CA GLY A 101 -3.13 -4.04 -6.03
C GLY A 101 -3.41 -2.55 -5.86
N TYR A 102 -4.29 -2.15 -4.93
CA TYR A 102 -4.64 -0.74 -4.74
C TYR A 102 -3.45 0.12 -4.31
N GLN A 103 -2.69 -0.30 -3.29
CA GLN A 103 -1.53 0.45 -2.81
C GLN A 103 -0.42 0.50 -3.88
N ALA A 104 -0.20 -0.59 -4.63
CA ALA A 104 0.71 -0.59 -5.78
C ALA A 104 0.32 0.46 -6.83
N ALA A 105 -0.99 0.60 -7.12
CA ALA A 105 -1.50 1.64 -8.02
C ALA A 105 -1.24 3.05 -7.47
N VAL A 106 -1.43 3.29 -6.18
CA VAL A 106 -1.12 4.59 -5.54
C VAL A 106 0.38 4.87 -5.62
N LEU A 107 1.22 3.89 -5.29
CA LEU A 107 2.67 4.01 -5.32
C LEU A 107 3.21 4.31 -6.72
N SER A 108 2.55 3.86 -7.79
CA SER A 108 2.95 4.14 -9.18
C SER A 108 3.02 5.62 -9.52
N PHE A 109 2.24 6.46 -8.83
CA PHE A 109 2.29 7.91 -8.96
C PHE A 109 3.43 8.54 -8.15
N LEU A 110 3.89 7.85 -7.11
CA LEU A 110 4.85 8.36 -6.11
C LEU A 110 6.29 7.89 -6.35
N ALA A 111 6.49 6.87 -7.21
CA ALA A 111 7.77 6.23 -7.47
C ALA A 111 8.08 6.12 -8.96
N ASP A 112 9.35 6.00 -9.30
CA ASP A 112 9.79 5.71 -10.67
C ASP A 112 9.48 4.26 -11.04
N GLU A 113 9.76 3.32 -10.12
CA GLU A 113 9.51 1.89 -10.28
C GLU A 113 8.93 1.31 -8.99
N VAL A 114 7.89 0.50 -9.10
CA VAL A 114 7.25 -0.22 -7.98
C VAL A 114 7.38 -1.72 -8.22
N TYR A 115 8.05 -2.41 -7.30
CA TYR A 115 8.06 -3.87 -7.22
C TYR A 115 7.11 -4.28 -6.11
N SER A 116 6.04 -4.99 -6.44
CA SER A 116 5.00 -5.35 -5.47
C SER A 116 4.91 -6.87 -5.36
N MET A 117 5.16 -7.37 -4.14
CA MET A 117 5.24 -8.81 -3.86
C MET A 117 3.98 -9.32 -3.18
N GLU A 118 3.47 -10.44 -3.70
CA GLU A 118 2.33 -11.15 -3.10
C GLU A 118 2.66 -12.65 -2.98
N ARG A 119 2.39 -13.21 -1.78
CA ARG A 119 2.61 -14.62 -1.47
C ARG A 119 1.43 -15.53 -1.80
N LEU A 120 0.22 -14.98 -1.86
CA LEU A 120 -1.00 -15.71 -2.17
C LEU A 120 -1.28 -15.65 -3.68
N ARG A 121 -1.19 -16.79 -4.38
CA ARG A 121 -1.38 -16.87 -5.83
C ARG A 121 -2.70 -16.21 -6.27
N GLY A 122 -3.79 -16.51 -5.57
CA GLY A 122 -5.10 -15.96 -5.91
C GLY A 122 -5.17 -14.42 -5.81
N LEU A 123 -4.46 -13.80 -4.85
CA LEU A 123 -4.39 -12.34 -4.76
C LEU A 123 -3.44 -11.74 -5.79
N HIS A 124 -2.30 -12.38 -6.05
CA HIS A 124 -1.41 -11.95 -7.12
C HIS A 124 -2.14 -11.89 -8.47
N ASP A 125 -2.93 -12.93 -8.79
CA ASP A 125 -3.70 -12.97 -10.05
C ASP A 125 -4.83 -11.93 -10.05
N LYS A 126 -5.51 -11.73 -8.91
CA LYS A 126 -6.51 -10.66 -8.73
C LYS A 126 -5.92 -9.27 -8.91
N ALA A 127 -4.75 -9.00 -8.32
CA ALA A 127 -4.06 -7.72 -8.48
C ALA A 127 -3.70 -7.47 -9.95
N ARG A 128 -3.19 -8.48 -10.64
CA ARG A 128 -2.87 -8.40 -12.08
C ARG A 128 -4.10 -8.03 -12.91
N GLU A 129 -5.26 -8.63 -12.63
CA GLU A 129 -6.50 -8.31 -13.33
C GLU A 129 -6.98 -6.89 -13.00
N ASN A 130 -6.99 -6.50 -11.71
CA ASN A 130 -7.42 -5.17 -11.28
C ASN A 130 -6.54 -4.06 -11.89
N LEU A 131 -5.23 -4.26 -12.00
CA LEU A 131 -4.29 -3.26 -12.51
C LEU A 131 -4.26 -3.20 -14.06
N ARG A 132 -4.77 -4.20 -14.74
CA ARG A 132 -4.68 -4.35 -16.19
C ARG A 132 -5.18 -3.12 -16.96
N HIS A 133 -6.30 -2.55 -16.53
CA HIS A 133 -6.91 -1.40 -17.19
C HIS A 133 -6.14 -0.10 -16.98
N LEU A 134 -5.34 0.01 -15.92
CA LEU A 134 -4.54 1.19 -15.60
C LEU A 134 -3.28 1.30 -16.46
N ARG A 135 -2.83 0.21 -17.08
CA ARG A 135 -1.65 0.15 -17.95
C ARG A 135 -0.40 0.80 -17.31
N LEU A 136 -0.16 0.51 -16.05
CA LEU A 136 0.96 1.07 -15.28
C LEU A 136 2.28 0.41 -15.73
N ALA A 137 3.06 1.11 -16.54
CA ALA A 137 4.32 0.60 -17.08
C ALA A 137 5.42 0.44 -16.01
N ASN A 138 5.27 1.13 -14.87
CA ASN A 138 6.25 1.17 -13.78
C ASN A 138 5.87 0.28 -12.58
N VAL A 139 4.89 -0.62 -12.71
CA VAL A 139 4.49 -1.56 -11.64
C VAL A 139 4.80 -2.99 -12.05
N HIS A 140 5.64 -3.64 -11.26
CA HIS A 140 6.07 -5.02 -11.45
C HIS A 140 5.49 -5.91 -10.36
N LEU A 141 4.54 -6.77 -10.71
CA LEU A 141 3.95 -7.72 -9.78
C LEU A 141 4.81 -8.98 -9.68
N ILE A 142 5.22 -9.32 -8.47
CA ILE A 142 6.09 -10.45 -8.17
C ILE A 142 5.32 -11.44 -7.29
N PHE A 143 5.13 -12.67 -7.78
CA PHE A 143 4.67 -13.76 -6.94
C PHE A 143 5.85 -14.32 -6.15
N GLY A 144 5.81 -14.23 -4.83
CA GLY A 144 6.93 -14.67 -4.00
C GLY A 144 6.76 -14.39 -2.52
N ASP A 145 7.72 -14.89 -1.74
CA ASP A 145 7.79 -14.65 -0.29
C ASP A 145 8.36 -13.26 0.00
N GLY A 146 7.52 -12.37 0.50
CA GLY A 146 7.91 -11.02 0.86
C GLY A 146 8.93 -10.92 2.00
N MET A 147 9.08 -11.96 2.84
CA MET A 147 10.08 -11.98 3.92
C MET A 147 11.51 -11.90 3.37
N ALA A 148 11.76 -12.46 2.18
CA ALA A 148 13.05 -12.43 1.50
C ALA A 148 13.32 -11.12 0.75
N ALA A 149 12.32 -10.25 0.62
CA ALA A 149 12.33 -9.12 -0.30
C ALA A 149 12.57 -9.57 -1.77
N TYR A 150 12.97 -8.67 -2.66
CA TYR A 150 13.21 -9.00 -4.06
C TYR A 150 14.56 -8.47 -4.54
N ALA A 151 15.60 -9.30 -4.39
CA ALA A 151 16.99 -8.90 -4.63
C ALA A 151 17.26 -8.40 -6.06
N LYS A 152 16.51 -8.89 -7.07
CA LYS A 152 16.68 -8.45 -8.47
C LYS A 152 16.30 -6.99 -8.72
N GLY A 153 15.44 -6.41 -7.88
CA GLY A 153 15.04 -4.99 -7.96
C GLY A 153 15.87 -4.07 -7.07
N ALA A 154 16.67 -4.63 -6.14
CA ALA A 154 17.48 -3.86 -5.19
C ALA A 154 18.62 -3.07 -5.88
N PRO A 155 19.14 -2.00 -5.25
CA PRO A 155 18.68 -1.43 -3.98
C PRO A 155 17.41 -0.59 -4.14
N TYR A 156 16.60 -0.53 -3.05
CA TYR A 156 15.34 0.22 -3.01
C TYR A 156 15.53 1.58 -2.31
N ALA A 157 15.03 2.63 -2.93
CA ALA A 157 14.94 3.95 -2.29
C ALA A 157 13.96 3.92 -1.11
N ALA A 158 12.91 3.10 -1.23
CA ALA A 158 11.95 2.92 -0.15
C ALA A 158 11.34 1.50 -0.15
N ILE A 159 10.93 1.03 1.05
CA ILE A 159 10.23 -0.24 1.25
C ILE A 159 8.99 0.02 2.10
N ILE A 160 7.84 -0.53 1.70
CA ILE A 160 6.59 -0.42 2.43
C ILE A 160 5.96 -1.80 2.60
N ALA A 161 5.43 -2.10 3.79
CA ALA A 161 4.79 -3.38 4.05
C ALA A 161 3.32 -3.20 4.45
N ALA A 162 2.43 -3.95 3.80
CA ALA A 162 0.99 -4.01 4.09
C ALA A 162 0.61 -5.25 4.92
N ALA A 163 1.56 -5.83 5.64
CA ALA A 163 1.38 -6.92 6.58
C ALA A 163 2.34 -6.71 7.76
N GLY A 164 1.89 -7.00 8.96
CA GLY A 164 2.64 -6.74 10.18
C GLY A 164 3.25 -8.00 10.80
N GLY A 165 4.48 -7.88 11.29
CA GLY A 165 5.23 -8.95 11.95
C GLY A 165 5.76 -8.54 13.32
N GLU A 166 6.44 -9.45 14.00
CA GLU A 166 7.10 -9.16 15.28
C GLU A 166 8.35 -8.28 15.09
N ALA A 167 8.98 -8.38 13.91
CA ALA A 167 10.16 -7.60 13.56
C ALA A 167 10.22 -7.40 12.04
N VAL A 168 10.99 -6.38 11.63
CA VAL A 168 11.32 -6.15 10.22
C VAL A 168 12.37 -7.20 9.80
N PRO A 169 12.14 -7.98 8.72
CA PRO A 169 13.13 -8.92 8.22
C PRO A 169 14.46 -8.24 7.84
N LYS A 170 15.57 -8.86 8.20
CA LYS A 170 16.91 -8.33 7.86
C LYS A 170 17.09 -8.11 6.36
N ALA A 171 16.52 -8.98 5.53
CA ALA A 171 16.58 -8.88 4.08
C ALA A 171 16.03 -7.55 3.53
N TRP A 172 15.02 -6.94 4.21
CA TRP A 172 14.50 -5.65 3.80
C TRP A 172 15.50 -4.52 4.05
N ILE A 173 16.16 -4.56 5.21
CA ILE A 173 17.20 -3.56 5.58
C ILE A 173 18.43 -3.69 4.66
N ASP A 174 18.83 -4.94 4.36
CA ASP A 174 19.98 -5.21 3.48
C ASP A 174 19.73 -4.67 2.05
N GLN A 175 18.50 -4.83 1.54
CA GLN A 175 18.12 -4.38 0.19
C GLN A 175 17.67 -2.90 0.12
N LEU A 176 17.54 -2.22 1.27
CA LEU A 176 17.29 -0.78 1.32
C LEU A 176 18.57 -0.02 0.93
N ALA A 177 18.42 0.97 0.05
CA ALA A 177 19.54 1.84 -0.34
C ALA A 177 20.06 2.65 0.84
N MET A 178 21.30 3.12 0.77
CA MET A 178 21.80 4.15 1.68
C MET A 178 20.98 5.43 1.51
N GLY A 179 20.51 6.01 2.61
CA GLY A 179 19.55 7.11 2.62
C GLY A 179 18.10 6.68 2.37
N GLY A 180 17.85 5.38 2.17
CA GLY A 180 16.51 4.83 1.95
C GLY A 180 15.68 4.73 3.23
N ARG A 181 14.36 4.68 3.06
CA ARG A 181 13.38 4.63 4.14
C ARG A 181 12.45 3.44 4.00
N LEU A 182 12.14 2.81 5.14
CA LEU A 182 11.19 1.70 5.23
C LEU A 182 10.05 2.07 6.19
N VAL A 183 8.82 1.72 5.81
CA VAL A 183 7.62 1.87 6.66
C VAL A 183 6.91 0.52 6.75
N ALA A 184 6.76 0.00 7.96
CA ALA A 184 6.12 -1.30 8.18
C ALA A 184 5.35 -1.34 9.50
N PRO A 185 4.24 -2.09 9.58
CA PRO A 185 3.62 -2.41 10.85
C PRO A 185 4.44 -3.48 11.59
N VAL A 186 4.71 -3.25 12.86
CA VAL A 186 5.43 -4.20 13.73
C VAL A 186 4.77 -4.26 15.10
N VAL A 187 4.97 -5.35 15.82
CA VAL A 187 4.64 -5.44 17.25
C VAL A 187 5.82 -4.87 18.02
N PRO A 188 5.69 -3.69 18.68
CA PRO A 188 6.80 -3.10 19.41
C PRO A 188 7.26 -3.98 20.56
N ALA A 189 8.57 -4.01 20.85
CA ALA A 189 9.09 -4.67 22.03
C ALA A 189 8.45 -4.09 23.31
N GLY A 190 7.91 -4.95 24.16
CA GLY A 190 7.19 -4.53 25.39
C GLY A 190 5.77 -4.00 25.17
N GLY A 191 5.26 -3.98 23.95
CA GLY A 191 3.86 -3.68 23.66
C GLY A 191 2.91 -4.80 24.09
N ALA A 192 1.61 -4.49 24.17
CA ALA A 192 0.59 -5.52 24.41
C ALA A 192 0.65 -6.57 23.30
N SER A 193 0.44 -7.85 23.65
CA SER A 193 0.50 -8.95 22.69
C SER A 193 -0.40 -8.69 21.47
N GLY A 194 0.21 -8.73 20.28
CA GLY A 194 -0.48 -8.53 19.00
C GLY A 194 -0.79 -7.07 18.62
N GLN A 195 -0.51 -6.09 19.49
CA GLN A 195 -0.69 -4.69 19.16
C GLN A 195 0.42 -4.20 18.23
N GLN A 196 0.05 -3.82 17.01
CA GLN A 196 0.99 -3.31 16.02
C GLN A 196 1.06 -1.79 16.05
N ALA A 197 2.25 -1.26 15.73
CA ALA A 197 2.48 0.15 15.48
C ALA A 197 3.23 0.34 14.16
N LEU A 198 3.09 1.48 13.53
CA LEU A 198 3.94 1.82 12.38
C LEU A 198 5.37 2.05 12.86
N MET A 199 6.30 1.36 12.23
CA MET A 199 7.73 1.58 12.38
C MET A 199 8.27 2.23 11.11
N VAL A 200 9.04 3.28 11.29
CA VAL A 200 9.87 3.90 10.25
C VAL A 200 11.32 3.52 10.51
N ILE A 201 11.99 3.08 9.46
CA ILE A 201 13.42 2.79 9.49
C ILE A 201 14.11 3.66 8.45
N ASP A 202 15.13 4.41 8.89
CA ASP A 202 16.03 5.16 8.02
C ASP A 202 17.41 4.50 8.01
N LYS A 203 17.90 4.14 6.81
CA LYS A 203 19.24 3.60 6.63
C LYS A 203 20.21 4.74 6.35
N THR A 204 21.04 5.08 7.33
CA THR A 204 21.97 6.21 7.26
C THR A 204 23.43 5.73 7.25
N PRO A 205 24.39 6.56 6.84
CA PRO A 205 25.82 6.22 6.95
C PRO A 205 26.26 5.90 8.39
N ALA A 206 25.57 6.47 9.39
CA ALA A 206 25.85 6.21 10.80
C ALA A 206 25.18 4.92 11.34
N GLY A 207 24.34 4.27 10.53
CA GLY A 207 23.59 3.07 10.91
C GLY A 207 22.11 3.17 10.63
N VAL A 208 21.35 2.26 11.21
CA VAL A 208 19.91 2.15 11.06
C VAL A 208 19.22 2.86 12.22
N VAL A 209 18.37 3.84 11.89
CA VAL A 209 17.53 4.57 12.87
C VAL A 209 16.11 4.04 12.79
N GLN A 210 15.52 3.71 13.94
CA GLN A 210 14.15 3.19 14.04
C GLN A 210 13.28 4.15 14.84
N THR A 211 12.08 4.42 14.35
CA THR A 211 11.08 5.26 15.04
C THR A 211 9.76 4.53 15.06
N ILE A 212 9.19 4.36 16.26
CA ILE A 212 7.83 3.82 16.46
C ILE A 212 6.85 4.98 16.47
N LEU A 213 5.75 4.82 15.73
CA LEU A 213 4.70 5.81 15.59
C LEU A 213 3.34 5.27 16.09
N GLU A 214 2.26 5.73 15.49
CA GLU A 214 0.90 5.40 15.87
C GLU A 214 0.55 3.90 15.75
N THR A 215 -0.39 3.47 16.60
CA THR A 215 -0.95 2.12 16.57
C THR A 215 -1.74 1.88 15.28
N VAL A 216 -1.56 0.70 14.71
CA VAL A 216 -2.22 0.24 13.49
C VAL A 216 -2.67 -1.21 13.63
N HIS A 217 -3.50 -1.66 12.68
CA HIS A 217 -3.92 -3.05 12.62
C HIS A 217 -3.81 -3.56 11.19
N PHE A 218 -2.95 -4.54 10.99
CA PHE A 218 -2.69 -5.20 9.71
C PHE A 218 -2.81 -6.72 9.84
N VAL A 219 -3.05 -7.38 8.73
CA VAL A 219 -2.94 -8.82 8.62
C VAL A 219 -1.51 -9.27 8.95
N PRO A 220 -1.32 -10.50 9.49
CA PRO A 220 0.00 -10.98 9.87
C PRO A 220 0.90 -11.22 8.65
N LEU A 221 2.15 -10.77 8.76
CA LEU A 221 3.24 -11.11 7.84
C LEU A 221 3.57 -12.60 7.99
N LYS A 222 3.59 -13.32 6.88
CA LYS A 222 3.85 -14.77 6.86
C LYS A 222 4.92 -15.10 5.82
N SER A 223 5.76 -16.08 6.12
CA SER A 223 6.74 -16.64 5.20
C SER A 223 6.10 -17.66 4.23
N GLY A 224 6.82 -17.94 3.14
CA GLY A 224 6.44 -18.88 2.11
C GLY A 224 5.33 -18.36 1.19
N VAL A 225 5.07 -19.12 0.12
CA VAL A 225 4.00 -18.85 -0.86
C VAL A 225 2.84 -19.82 -0.68
N ALA A 226 1.63 -19.43 -1.10
CA ALA A 226 0.42 -20.26 -1.04
C ALA A 226 -0.57 -19.93 -2.18
#